data_15e278ccde7da19a22985042179b9c43
#
_entry.id   15e278ccde7da19a22985042179b9c43
#
_cell.length_a   1.000
_cell.length_b   1.000
_cell.length_c   1.000
_cell.angle_alpha   90.00
_cell.angle_beta   90.00
_cell.angle_gamma   90.00
#
_symmetry.space_group_name_H-M   'P 1'
#
loop_
_entity.id
_entity.type
_entity.pdbx_description
1 polymer ?
#
loop_
_entity_poly.entity_id
_entity_poly.type
_entity_poly.pdbx_seq_one_letter_code
_entity_poly.pdbx_strand_id
1 'polypeptide(L)'
;HFAVLHNDQLVCHVSSYTNVMGYDDDACVEIVTQFHHLTDDLRLKVVRAMYRFRFGDEPPQRRSIEQLRGIEGVRVRTLYKELAARYKIAWGRRSYDPRDWDAADPVNKAVSVANHCLYGICEAAVLAAGYAPAIGFIHTGKPLSFVYDVADLFKFDTVIPVAFRVVAAKSRDVARDVRLGCRDMFREQKLLRRIIPVMEEVLAAAGQALPSAHPEAVPVAFPDKKGLGDAGHRN
;
A
#
# COMPACT_ATOMS: atom_id res chain seq x y z
N HIS A 1 18.27 -12.07 11.61
CA HIS A 1 18.13 -13.53 11.75
C HIS A 1 16.70 -13.83 12.18
N PHE A 2 15.77 -13.92 11.21
CA PHE A 2 14.49 -14.59 11.45
C PHE A 2 14.73 -16.08 11.22
N ALA A 3 14.74 -16.86 12.31
CA ALA A 3 14.74 -18.30 12.22
C ALA A 3 13.47 -18.74 11.50
N VAL A 4 13.60 -19.72 10.62
CA VAL A 4 12.45 -20.42 10.02
C VAL A 4 11.76 -21.14 11.17
N LEU A 5 10.67 -20.54 11.66
CA LEU A 5 9.85 -21.18 12.69
C LEU A 5 9.03 -22.28 12.00
N HIS A 6 8.97 -23.47 12.62
CA HIS A 6 8.05 -24.53 12.20
C HIS A 6 6.60 -24.02 12.28
N ASN A 7 5.74 -24.49 11.38
CA ASN A 7 4.37 -24.03 11.18
C ASN A 7 3.56 -23.91 12.49
N ASP A 8 3.73 -24.84 13.43
CA ASP A 8 3.01 -24.83 14.72
C ASP A 8 3.48 -23.71 15.68
N GLN A 9 4.74 -23.34 15.63
CA GLN A 9 5.27 -22.21 16.41
C GLN A 9 4.83 -20.86 15.82
N LEU A 10 4.65 -20.80 14.51
CA LEU A 10 4.16 -19.60 13.82
C LEU A 10 2.71 -19.29 14.22
N VAL A 11 1.85 -20.32 14.24
CA VAL A 11 0.44 -20.21 14.66
C VAL A 11 0.35 -19.75 16.13
N CYS A 12 1.16 -20.31 17.04
CA CYS A 12 1.20 -19.88 18.45
C CYS A 12 1.66 -18.43 18.61
N HIS A 13 2.66 -17.98 17.84
CA HIS A 13 3.14 -16.60 17.91
C HIS A 13 2.13 -15.60 17.30
N VAL A 14 1.47 -15.95 16.20
CA VAL A 14 0.44 -15.12 15.60
C VAL A 14 -0.77 -15.03 16.53
N SER A 15 -1.24 -16.14 17.11
CA SER A 15 -2.34 -16.15 18.07
C SER A 15 -2.01 -15.31 19.33
N SER A 16 -0.77 -15.35 19.82
CA SER A 16 -0.32 -14.51 20.93
C SER A 16 -0.31 -13.03 20.53
N TYR A 17 0.12 -12.71 19.31
CA TYR A 17 0.18 -11.33 18.81
C TYR A 17 -1.22 -10.76 18.59
N THR A 18 -2.16 -11.55 18.04
CA THR A 18 -3.54 -11.13 17.82
C THR A 18 -4.29 -10.93 19.14
N ASN A 19 -4.11 -11.79 20.13
CA ASN A 19 -4.68 -11.62 21.47
C ASN A 19 -4.18 -10.34 22.16
N VAL A 20 -2.91 -9.97 21.99
CA VAL A 20 -2.34 -8.73 22.54
C VAL A 20 -2.87 -7.49 21.80
N MET A 21 -3.14 -7.62 20.51
CA MET A 21 -3.62 -6.49 19.67
C MET A 21 -5.15 -6.38 19.64
N GLY A 22 -5.89 -7.32 20.29
CA GLY A 22 -7.35 -7.30 20.34
C GLY A 22 -8.04 -7.60 19.00
N TYR A 23 -7.34 -8.31 18.10
CA TYR A 23 -7.96 -8.83 16.88
C TYR A 23 -8.85 -10.02 17.21
N ASP A 24 -9.97 -10.14 16.53
CA ASP A 24 -10.83 -11.32 16.59
C ASP A 24 -10.21 -12.52 15.83
N ASP A 25 -10.83 -13.69 15.98
CA ASP A 25 -10.30 -14.94 15.39
C ASP A 25 -10.25 -14.88 13.85
N ASP A 26 -11.10 -14.08 13.21
CA ASP A 26 -11.15 -13.94 11.76
C ASP A 26 -9.92 -13.19 11.22
N ALA A 27 -9.46 -12.12 11.91
CA ALA A 27 -8.24 -11.43 11.55
C ALA A 27 -6.97 -12.29 11.71
N CYS A 28 -7.03 -13.37 12.49
CA CYS A 28 -5.93 -14.32 12.60
C CYS A 28 -5.70 -15.08 11.28
N VAL A 29 -6.74 -15.39 10.54
CA VAL A 29 -6.66 -16.16 9.29
C VAL A 29 -5.92 -15.38 8.20
N GLU A 30 -6.23 -14.10 8.04
CA GLU A 30 -5.57 -13.22 7.06
C GLU A 30 -4.09 -13.03 7.38
N ILE A 31 -3.75 -12.85 8.65
CA ILE A 31 -2.37 -12.71 9.10
C ILE A 31 -1.59 -14.01 8.88
N VAL A 32 -2.16 -15.16 9.23
CA VAL A 32 -1.54 -16.48 8.99
C VAL A 32 -1.35 -16.70 7.49
N THR A 33 -2.34 -16.40 6.68
CA THR A 33 -2.25 -16.49 5.22
C THR A 33 -1.15 -15.59 4.68
N GLN A 34 -1.05 -14.35 5.16
CA GLN A 34 0.00 -13.41 4.79
C GLN A 34 1.40 -13.95 5.14
N PHE A 35 1.58 -14.56 6.32
CA PHE A 35 2.82 -15.22 6.71
C PHE A 35 3.14 -16.42 5.81
N HIS A 36 2.15 -17.25 5.49
CA HIS A 36 2.34 -18.41 4.63
C HIS A 36 2.85 -17.98 3.24
N HIS A 37 2.36 -16.87 2.69
CA HIS A 37 2.83 -16.31 1.43
C HIS A 37 4.27 -15.78 1.48
N LEU A 38 4.92 -15.74 2.65
CA LEU A 38 6.34 -15.37 2.77
C LEU A 38 7.31 -16.50 2.46
N THR A 39 6.86 -17.75 2.27
CA THR A 39 7.73 -18.79 1.72
C THR A 39 8.27 -18.33 0.36
N ASP A 40 9.55 -18.60 0.07
CA ASP A 40 10.27 -17.99 -1.05
C ASP A 40 9.54 -18.08 -2.39
N ASP A 41 8.97 -19.24 -2.71
CA ASP A 41 8.26 -19.46 -3.96
C ASP A 41 6.93 -18.69 -4.03
N LEU A 42 6.16 -18.68 -2.95
CA LEU A 42 4.86 -17.99 -2.90
C LEU A 42 5.07 -16.49 -2.86
N ARG A 43 6.03 -16.03 -2.07
CA ARG A 43 6.43 -14.63 -2.01
C ARG A 43 6.84 -14.11 -3.39
N LEU A 44 7.64 -14.87 -4.14
CA LEU A 44 8.04 -14.49 -5.49
C LEU A 44 6.83 -14.38 -6.43
N LYS A 45 5.83 -15.27 -6.32
CA LYS A 45 4.60 -15.19 -7.12
C LYS A 45 3.83 -13.90 -6.81
N VAL A 46 3.66 -13.54 -5.53
CA VAL A 46 3.01 -12.28 -5.12
C VAL A 46 3.78 -11.08 -5.66
N VAL A 47 5.10 -11.03 -5.50
CA VAL A 47 5.94 -9.94 -6.01
C VAL A 47 5.82 -9.80 -7.53
N ARG A 48 5.76 -10.93 -8.26
CA ARG A 48 5.55 -10.92 -9.71
C ARG A 48 4.17 -10.38 -10.09
N ALA A 49 3.13 -10.73 -9.34
CA ALA A 49 1.79 -10.19 -9.54
C ALA A 49 1.74 -8.68 -9.29
N MET A 50 2.36 -8.20 -8.21
CA MET A 50 2.50 -6.78 -7.93
C MET A 50 3.23 -6.03 -9.05
N TYR A 51 4.32 -6.61 -9.57
CA TYR A 51 5.07 -6.05 -10.69
C TYR A 51 4.18 -5.92 -11.95
N ARG A 52 3.48 -7.01 -12.32
CA ARG A 52 2.56 -7.04 -13.46
C ARG A 52 1.45 -6.00 -13.32
N PHE A 53 0.80 -5.95 -12.16
CA PHE A 53 -0.24 -4.96 -11.90
C PHE A 53 0.28 -3.52 -12.08
N ARG A 54 1.47 -3.25 -11.55
CA ARG A 54 2.05 -1.91 -11.56
C ARG A 54 2.53 -1.44 -12.92
N PHE A 55 3.06 -2.33 -13.74
CA PHE A 55 3.71 -1.98 -15.00
C PHE A 55 2.98 -2.49 -16.25
N GLY A 56 1.96 -3.33 -16.09
CA GLY A 56 1.14 -3.84 -17.18
C GLY A 56 1.78 -4.95 -18.02
N ASP A 57 3.02 -5.38 -17.68
CA ASP A 57 3.76 -6.41 -18.39
C ASP A 57 4.30 -7.49 -17.44
N GLU A 58 4.54 -8.68 -17.99
CA GLU A 58 5.13 -9.77 -17.23
C GLU A 58 6.58 -9.46 -16.84
N PRO A 59 6.94 -9.61 -15.55
CA PRO A 59 8.32 -9.44 -15.12
C PRO A 59 9.21 -10.52 -15.75
N PRO A 60 10.48 -10.21 -16.02
CA PRO A 60 11.42 -11.19 -16.62
C PRO A 60 11.47 -12.49 -15.84
N GLN A 61 11.50 -13.64 -16.56
CA GLN A 61 11.60 -14.96 -15.96
C GLN A 61 12.93 -15.16 -15.21
N ARG A 62 12.93 -16.09 -14.25
CA ARG A 62 14.13 -16.50 -13.50
C ARG A 62 14.87 -15.34 -12.83
N ARG A 63 14.13 -14.38 -12.25
CA ARG A 63 14.67 -13.27 -11.47
C ARG A 63 14.31 -13.42 -10.01
N SER A 64 15.28 -13.16 -9.12
CA SER A 64 15.02 -13.04 -7.69
C SER A 64 14.26 -11.75 -7.37
N ILE A 65 13.73 -11.65 -6.16
CA ILE A 65 13.03 -10.44 -5.69
C ILE A 65 13.96 -9.22 -5.75
N GLU A 66 15.23 -9.37 -5.35
CA GLU A 66 16.23 -8.29 -5.40
C GLU A 66 16.49 -7.81 -6.83
N GLN A 67 16.57 -8.75 -7.79
CA GLN A 67 16.72 -8.41 -9.20
C GLN A 67 15.49 -7.69 -9.75
N LEU A 68 14.28 -8.12 -9.38
CA LEU A 68 13.02 -7.44 -9.75
C LEU A 68 12.97 -6.03 -9.16
N ARG A 69 13.37 -5.84 -7.89
CA ARG A 69 13.50 -4.50 -7.28
C ARG A 69 14.50 -3.61 -8.03
N GLY A 70 15.60 -4.18 -8.52
CA GLY A 70 16.56 -3.44 -9.34
C GLY A 70 15.93 -2.93 -10.64
N ILE A 71 15.19 -3.80 -11.35
CA ILE A 71 14.48 -3.47 -12.60
C ILE A 71 13.38 -2.43 -12.32
N GLU A 72 12.61 -2.62 -11.26
CA GLU A 72 11.60 -1.67 -10.78
C GLU A 72 12.21 -0.28 -10.54
N GLY A 73 13.33 -0.22 -9.84
CA GLY A 73 14.02 1.04 -9.55
C GLY A 73 14.44 1.79 -10.81
N VAL A 74 14.79 1.09 -11.90
CA VAL A 74 15.05 1.74 -13.21
C VAL A 74 13.78 2.32 -13.79
N ARG A 75 12.68 1.55 -13.83
CA ARG A 75 11.37 1.99 -14.34
C ARG A 75 10.84 3.18 -13.57
N VAL A 76 10.89 3.13 -12.25
CA VAL A 76 10.47 4.23 -11.37
C VAL A 76 11.24 5.52 -11.67
N ARG A 77 12.57 5.44 -11.87
CA ARG A 77 13.36 6.61 -12.25
C ARG A 77 12.93 7.18 -13.60
N THR A 78 12.58 6.33 -14.55
CA THR A 78 12.07 6.75 -15.87
C THR A 78 10.73 7.45 -15.73
N LEU A 79 9.77 6.88 -14.98
CA LEU A 79 8.46 7.50 -14.72
C LEU A 79 8.58 8.89 -14.08
N TYR A 80 9.48 9.07 -13.12
CA TYR A 80 9.74 10.40 -12.56
C TYR A 80 10.27 11.39 -13.59
N LYS A 81 11.20 10.96 -14.47
CA LYS A 81 11.74 11.82 -15.54
C LYS A 81 10.65 12.20 -16.56
N GLU A 82 9.79 11.27 -16.94
CA GLU A 82 8.67 11.51 -17.86
C GLU A 82 7.67 12.50 -17.27
N LEU A 83 7.33 12.36 -16.00
CA LEU A 83 6.47 13.32 -15.29
C LEU A 83 7.12 14.70 -15.21
N ALA A 84 8.41 14.76 -14.88
CA ALA A 84 9.15 16.01 -14.84
C ALA A 84 9.15 16.73 -16.20
N ALA A 85 9.37 15.99 -17.28
CA ALA A 85 9.32 16.52 -18.63
C ALA A 85 7.90 17.01 -18.99
N ARG A 86 6.86 16.20 -18.68
CA ARG A 86 5.43 16.54 -18.93
C ARG A 86 5.03 17.83 -18.24
N TYR A 87 5.44 18.03 -17.01
CA TYR A 87 5.09 19.20 -16.20
C TYR A 87 6.14 20.33 -16.29
N LYS A 88 7.20 20.15 -17.11
CA LYS A 88 8.29 21.14 -17.31
C LYS A 88 8.95 21.54 -15.99
N ILE A 89 9.22 20.56 -15.13
CA ILE A 89 9.84 20.74 -13.81
C ILE A 89 11.27 20.20 -13.86
N ALA A 90 12.22 20.94 -13.28
CA ALA A 90 13.56 20.44 -13.06
C ALA A 90 13.53 19.26 -12.06
N TRP A 91 14.09 18.12 -12.44
CA TRP A 91 14.11 16.91 -11.64
C TRP A 91 15.52 16.30 -11.65
N GLY A 92 16.11 16.21 -10.49
CA GLY A 92 17.40 15.53 -10.31
C GLY A 92 17.18 14.06 -9.93
N ARG A 93 16.76 13.85 -8.71
CA ARG A 93 16.47 12.51 -8.15
C ARG A 93 15.46 12.60 -7.01
N ARG A 94 14.86 11.47 -6.65
CA ARG A 94 14.10 11.37 -5.41
C ARG A 94 15.07 11.51 -4.24
N SER A 95 14.88 12.55 -3.44
CA SER A 95 15.59 12.80 -2.20
C SER A 95 14.58 12.99 -1.08
N TYR A 96 14.78 12.26 0.01
CA TYR A 96 13.97 12.38 1.21
C TYR A 96 14.85 12.14 2.42
N ASP A 97 15.04 13.18 3.21
CA ASP A 97 15.62 13.09 4.54
C ASP A 97 14.60 13.65 5.54
N PRO A 98 14.04 12.81 6.45
CA PRO A 98 13.09 13.27 7.45
C PRO A 98 13.70 14.22 8.47
N ARG A 99 15.04 14.27 8.57
CA ARG A 99 15.78 15.16 9.51
C ARG A 99 16.02 16.54 8.92
N ASP A 100 15.95 16.66 7.60
CA ASP A 100 16.21 17.91 6.88
C ASP A 100 15.12 18.17 5.83
N TRP A 101 13.91 18.35 6.34
CA TRP A 101 12.76 18.65 5.49
C TRP A 101 12.91 19.95 4.72
N ASP A 102 13.56 20.96 5.32
CA ASP A 102 13.64 22.30 4.75
C ASP A 102 14.61 22.37 3.59
N ALA A 103 15.64 21.54 3.54
CA ALA A 103 16.57 21.46 2.42
C ALA A 103 16.00 20.75 1.19
N ALA A 104 14.89 20.02 1.31
CA ALA A 104 14.28 19.34 0.17
C ALA A 104 13.71 20.36 -0.82
N ASP A 105 13.92 20.12 -2.12
CA ASP A 105 13.30 20.94 -3.17
C ASP A 105 11.76 20.80 -3.18
N PRO A 106 11.04 21.76 -3.79
CA PRO A 106 9.58 21.78 -3.75
C PRO A 106 8.92 20.49 -4.29
N VAL A 107 9.54 19.85 -5.29
CA VAL A 107 8.98 18.63 -5.89
C VAL A 107 9.14 17.45 -4.94
N ASN A 108 10.30 17.31 -4.31
CA ASN A 108 10.54 16.27 -3.31
C ASN A 108 9.65 16.44 -2.07
N LYS A 109 9.41 17.68 -1.62
CA LYS A 109 8.40 17.99 -0.58
C LYS A 109 7.01 17.55 -1.02
N ALA A 110 6.56 17.96 -2.20
CA ALA A 110 5.26 17.61 -2.75
C ALA A 110 5.07 16.09 -2.87
N VAL A 111 6.05 15.39 -3.41
CA VAL A 111 6.04 13.91 -3.53
C VAL A 111 5.98 13.24 -2.16
N SER A 112 6.67 13.78 -1.16
CA SER A 112 6.60 13.24 0.22
C SER A 112 5.20 13.39 0.81
N VAL A 113 4.59 14.58 0.70
CA VAL A 113 3.20 14.82 1.17
C VAL A 113 2.21 13.90 0.43
N ALA A 114 2.35 13.77 -0.88
CA ALA A 114 1.50 12.91 -1.70
C ALA A 114 1.59 11.44 -1.28
N ASN A 115 2.80 10.94 -1.06
CA ASN A 115 3.01 9.58 -0.56
C ASN A 115 2.37 9.35 0.81
N HIS A 116 2.48 10.29 1.75
CA HIS A 116 1.83 10.16 3.06
C HIS A 116 0.31 10.11 2.96
N CYS A 117 -0.30 10.89 2.05
CA CYS A 117 -1.74 10.79 1.81
C CYS A 117 -2.15 9.38 1.33
N LEU A 118 -1.36 8.78 0.43
CA LEU A 118 -1.63 7.44 -0.08
C LEU A 118 -1.38 6.37 0.98
N TYR A 119 -0.29 6.49 1.76
CA TYR A 119 0.01 5.53 2.84
C TYR A 119 -1.10 5.45 3.87
N GLY A 120 -1.66 6.57 4.31
CA GLY A 120 -2.76 6.56 5.27
C GLY A 120 -4.01 5.82 4.77
N ILE A 121 -4.36 5.97 3.49
CA ILE A 121 -5.50 5.25 2.90
C ILE A 121 -5.18 3.76 2.72
N CYS A 122 -3.97 3.42 2.27
CA CYS A 122 -3.54 2.03 2.13
C CYS A 122 -3.45 1.33 3.49
N GLU A 123 -2.97 2.02 4.53
CA GLU A 123 -2.93 1.48 5.89
C GLU A 123 -4.33 1.17 6.41
N ALA A 124 -5.26 2.11 6.25
CA ALA A 124 -6.65 1.87 6.62
C ALA A 124 -7.26 0.67 5.87
N ALA A 125 -6.96 0.51 4.58
CA ALA A 125 -7.44 -0.62 3.79
C ALA A 125 -6.80 -1.95 4.20
N VAL A 126 -5.49 -1.97 4.48
CA VAL A 126 -4.76 -3.16 4.95
C VAL A 126 -5.33 -3.65 6.27
N LEU A 127 -5.55 -2.72 7.23
CA LEU A 127 -6.15 -3.04 8.52
C LEU A 127 -7.61 -3.50 8.39
N ALA A 128 -8.41 -2.81 7.58
CA ALA A 128 -9.82 -3.17 7.35
C ALA A 128 -9.98 -4.55 6.70
N ALA A 129 -8.99 -5.00 5.93
CA ALA A 129 -8.95 -6.33 5.33
C ALA A 129 -8.28 -7.39 6.23
N GLY A 130 -7.96 -7.08 7.48
CA GLY A 130 -7.39 -8.02 8.45
C GLY A 130 -5.91 -8.34 8.27
N TYR A 131 -5.19 -7.64 7.39
CA TYR A 131 -3.75 -7.91 7.15
C TYR A 131 -2.84 -7.11 8.09
N ALA A 132 -1.66 -7.69 8.39
CA ALA A 132 -0.65 -7.03 9.21
C ALA A 132 0.16 -6.01 8.37
N PRO A 133 0.18 -4.72 8.72
CA PRO A 133 0.93 -3.69 7.99
C PRO A 133 2.43 -3.94 7.90
N ALA A 134 3.01 -4.61 8.89
CA ALA A 134 4.45 -4.88 8.98
C ALA A 134 4.95 -6.01 8.07
N ILE A 135 4.04 -6.87 7.56
CA ILE A 135 4.39 -8.08 6.80
C ILE A 135 4.35 -7.80 5.31
N GLY A 136 5.41 -7.22 4.76
CA GLY A 136 5.51 -6.91 3.34
C GLY A 136 6.23 -7.98 2.53
N PHE A 137 6.02 -7.95 1.22
CA PHE A 137 6.59 -8.89 0.24
C PHE A 137 7.81 -8.31 -0.48
N ILE A 138 7.77 -7.03 -0.83
CA ILE A 138 8.87 -6.28 -1.45
C ILE A 138 9.61 -5.48 -0.39
N HIS A 139 8.89 -4.69 0.40
CA HIS A 139 9.43 -3.98 1.55
C HIS A 139 9.40 -4.89 2.77
N THR A 140 10.50 -4.92 3.53
CA THR A 140 10.63 -5.74 4.74
C THR A 140 11.29 -4.97 5.87
N GLY A 141 11.04 -5.38 7.11
CA GLY A 141 11.72 -4.84 8.29
C GLY A 141 11.25 -3.45 8.73
N LYS A 142 10.10 -2.97 8.25
CA LYS A 142 9.50 -1.69 8.68
C LYS A 142 8.07 -1.92 9.17
N PRO A 143 7.58 -1.10 10.12
CA PRO A 143 6.21 -1.24 10.64
C PRO A 143 5.11 -1.18 9.57
N LEU A 144 5.35 -0.50 8.45
CA LEU A 144 4.41 -0.30 7.35
C LEU A 144 4.88 -0.97 6.04
N SER A 145 5.62 -2.07 6.12
CA SER A 145 6.19 -2.74 4.94
C SER A 145 5.12 -3.10 3.90
N PHE A 146 4.02 -3.73 4.32
CA PHE A 146 2.93 -4.11 3.41
C PHE A 146 2.14 -2.89 2.89
N VAL A 147 1.97 -1.88 3.72
CA VAL A 147 1.36 -0.61 3.30
C VAL A 147 2.15 0.04 2.16
N TYR A 148 3.48 0.00 2.22
CA TYR A 148 4.34 0.50 1.13
C TYR A 148 4.19 -0.33 -0.13
N ASP A 149 4.11 -1.66 -0.01
CA ASP A 149 3.88 -2.56 -1.13
C ASP A 149 2.56 -2.25 -1.85
N VAL A 150 1.47 -2.13 -1.08
CA VAL A 150 0.14 -1.79 -1.60
C VAL A 150 0.13 -0.39 -2.20
N ALA A 151 0.70 0.60 -1.52
CA ALA A 151 0.76 1.97 -2.03
C ALA A 151 1.52 2.07 -3.36
N ASP A 152 2.58 1.29 -3.53
CA ASP A 152 3.37 1.29 -4.75
C ASP A 152 2.58 0.80 -5.98
N LEU A 153 1.49 0.04 -5.80
CA LEU A 153 0.60 -0.36 -6.89
C LEU A 153 -0.16 0.83 -7.49
N PHE A 154 -0.43 1.88 -6.71
CA PHE A 154 -1.27 3.01 -7.12
C PHE A 154 -0.51 4.34 -7.27
N LYS A 155 0.72 4.41 -6.79
CA LYS A 155 1.47 5.66 -6.61
C LYS A 155 1.55 6.51 -7.88
N PHE A 156 1.94 5.92 -9.01
CA PHE A 156 2.20 6.65 -10.26
C PHE A 156 0.93 7.00 -11.03
N ASP A 157 -0.15 6.28 -10.81
CA ASP A 157 -1.45 6.55 -11.44
C ASP A 157 -2.30 7.56 -10.64
N THR A 158 -1.90 7.84 -9.39
CA THR A 158 -2.69 8.68 -8.49
C THR A 158 -1.91 9.89 -7.99
N VAL A 159 -1.08 9.70 -6.96
CA VAL A 159 -0.56 10.81 -6.15
C VAL A 159 0.66 11.51 -6.75
N ILE A 160 1.53 10.79 -7.48
CA ILE A 160 2.73 11.41 -8.03
C ILE A 160 2.40 12.45 -9.11
N PRO A 161 1.47 12.21 -10.07
CA PRO A 161 1.04 13.24 -11.00
C PRO A 161 0.45 14.47 -10.31
N VAL A 162 -0.28 14.29 -9.21
CA VAL A 162 -0.83 15.40 -8.40
C VAL A 162 0.30 16.26 -7.84
N ALA A 163 1.35 15.64 -7.25
CA ALA A 163 2.49 16.36 -6.69
C ALA A 163 3.18 17.24 -7.75
N PHE A 164 3.46 16.67 -8.93
CA PHE A 164 4.09 17.40 -10.03
C PHE A 164 3.18 18.53 -10.56
N ARG A 165 1.89 18.29 -10.72
CA ARG A 165 0.92 19.29 -11.17
C ARG A 165 0.87 20.49 -10.24
N VAL A 166 0.82 20.26 -8.92
CA VAL A 166 0.76 21.35 -7.92
C VAL A 166 2.03 22.20 -7.94
N VAL A 167 3.19 21.58 -8.07
CA VAL A 167 4.47 22.33 -8.18
C VAL A 167 4.54 23.11 -9.47
N ALA A 168 4.12 22.53 -10.61
CA ALA A 168 4.07 23.22 -11.90
C ALA A 168 3.15 24.45 -11.87
N ALA A 169 2.07 24.39 -11.09
CA ALA A 169 1.15 25.51 -10.89
C ALA A 169 1.72 26.61 -9.96
N LYS A 170 2.95 26.46 -9.45
CA LYS A 170 3.61 27.40 -8.54
C LYS A 170 2.75 27.75 -7.31
N SER A 171 2.13 26.73 -6.73
CA SER A 171 1.29 26.89 -5.53
C SER A 171 2.05 27.60 -4.41
N ARG A 172 1.36 28.48 -3.68
CA ARG A 172 1.89 29.16 -2.49
C ARG A 172 1.94 28.25 -1.26
N ASP A 173 1.01 27.29 -1.19
CA ASP A 173 0.96 26.25 -0.13
C ASP A 173 0.93 24.87 -0.77
N VAL A 174 2.11 24.40 -1.16
CA VAL A 174 2.30 23.12 -1.85
C VAL A 174 1.74 21.96 -1.03
N ALA A 175 1.97 21.95 0.28
CA ALA A 175 1.54 20.85 1.12
C ALA A 175 0.01 20.74 1.23
N ARG A 176 -0.68 21.88 1.39
CA ARG A 176 -2.14 21.94 1.40
C ARG A 176 -2.72 21.51 0.06
N ASP A 177 -2.23 22.08 -1.03
CA ASP A 177 -2.80 21.86 -2.35
C ASP A 177 -2.55 20.44 -2.86
N VAL A 178 -1.42 19.81 -2.48
CA VAL A 178 -1.17 18.38 -2.73
C VAL A 178 -2.18 17.54 -1.97
N ARG A 179 -2.45 17.80 -0.67
CA ARG A 179 -3.45 17.04 0.10
C ARG A 179 -4.84 17.15 -0.50
N LEU A 180 -5.24 18.35 -0.90
CA LEU A 180 -6.54 18.56 -1.58
C LEU A 180 -6.60 17.83 -2.91
N GLY A 181 -5.57 17.95 -3.75
CA GLY A 181 -5.48 17.26 -5.02
C GLY A 181 -5.46 15.73 -4.90
N CYS A 182 -4.80 15.19 -3.88
CA CYS A 182 -4.84 13.75 -3.59
C CYS A 182 -6.25 13.31 -3.18
N ARG A 183 -6.92 14.05 -2.28
CA ARG A 183 -8.30 13.76 -1.89
C ARG A 183 -9.24 13.70 -3.11
N ASP A 184 -9.12 14.66 -4.01
CA ASP A 184 -9.97 14.74 -5.18
C ASP A 184 -9.68 13.60 -6.16
N MET A 185 -8.40 13.26 -6.36
CA MET A 185 -7.95 12.10 -7.14
C MET A 185 -8.48 10.78 -6.57
N PHE A 186 -8.43 10.61 -5.25
CA PHE A 186 -8.94 9.40 -4.58
C PHE A 186 -10.46 9.23 -4.78
N ARG A 187 -11.21 10.33 -4.76
CA ARG A 187 -12.65 10.33 -5.03
C ARG A 187 -12.95 10.01 -6.48
N GLU A 188 -12.29 10.68 -7.42
CA GLU A 188 -12.46 10.51 -8.85
C GLU A 188 -12.19 9.06 -9.27
N GLN A 189 -11.09 8.50 -8.82
CA GLN A 189 -10.71 7.13 -9.14
C GLN A 189 -11.38 6.07 -8.26
N LYS A 190 -12.21 6.47 -7.30
CA LYS A 190 -12.86 5.57 -6.32
C LYS A 190 -11.83 4.66 -5.64
N LEU A 191 -10.67 5.20 -5.29
CA LEU A 191 -9.50 4.44 -4.87
C LEU A 191 -9.80 3.49 -3.70
N LEU A 192 -10.54 3.95 -2.69
CA LEU A 192 -10.93 3.12 -1.52
C LEU A 192 -11.67 1.82 -1.91
N ARG A 193 -12.42 1.83 -3.02
CA ARG A 193 -13.11 0.62 -3.52
C ARG A 193 -12.22 -0.32 -4.29
N ARG A 194 -11.02 0.15 -4.67
CA ARG A 194 -10.08 -0.61 -5.52
C ARG A 194 -8.95 -1.24 -4.72
N ILE A 195 -8.56 -0.66 -3.59
CA ILE A 195 -7.36 -1.10 -2.86
C ILE A 195 -7.52 -2.54 -2.39
N ILE A 196 -8.61 -2.88 -1.67
CA ILE A 196 -8.80 -4.23 -1.13
C ILE A 196 -8.91 -5.28 -2.26
N PRO A 197 -9.79 -5.13 -3.27
CA PRO A 197 -9.84 -6.09 -4.38
C PRO A 197 -8.49 -6.30 -5.10
N VAL A 198 -7.72 -5.23 -5.33
CA VAL A 198 -6.39 -5.35 -5.97
C VAL A 198 -5.39 -6.05 -5.05
N MET A 199 -5.43 -5.76 -3.77
CA MET A 199 -4.60 -6.44 -2.78
C MET A 199 -4.89 -7.94 -2.74
N GLU A 200 -6.18 -8.32 -2.72
CA GLU A 200 -6.63 -9.71 -2.79
C GLU A 200 -6.20 -10.38 -4.10
N GLU A 201 -6.33 -9.72 -5.24
CA GLU A 201 -5.90 -10.22 -6.54
C GLU A 201 -4.40 -10.55 -6.56
N VAL A 202 -3.55 -9.66 -6.07
CA VAL A 202 -2.10 -9.92 -6.06
C VAL A 202 -1.71 -11.01 -5.07
N LEU A 203 -2.40 -11.14 -3.94
CA LEU A 203 -2.19 -12.23 -2.98
C LEU A 203 -2.68 -13.57 -3.53
N ALA A 204 -3.82 -13.61 -4.22
CA ALA A 204 -4.36 -14.82 -4.85
C ALA A 204 -3.41 -15.41 -5.91
N ALA A 205 -2.50 -14.63 -6.48
CA ALA A 205 -1.49 -15.10 -7.42
C ALA A 205 -0.52 -16.15 -6.83
N ALA A 206 -0.45 -16.27 -5.50
CA ALA A 206 0.25 -17.36 -4.82
C ALA A 206 -0.42 -18.72 -5.03
N GLY A 207 -1.64 -18.77 -5.58
CA GLY A 207 -2.37 -20.01 -5.91
C GLY A 207 -3.13 -20.62 -4.74
N GLN A 208 -3.34 -19.85 -3.67
CA GLN A 208 -4.20 -20.23 -2.56
C GLN A 208 -5.50 -19.43 -2.61
N ALA A 209 -6.61 -20.09 -2.28
CA ALA A 209 -7.87 -19.38 -2.08
C ALA A 209 -7.70 -18.42 -0.89
N LEU A 210 -8.10 -17.16 -1.08
CA LEU A 210 -8.21 -16.25 0.04
C LEU A 210 -9.25 -16.80 1.03
N PRO A 211 -9.06 -16.59 2.34
CA PRO A 211 -10.06 -16.95 3.31
C PRO A 211 -11.40 -16.32 2.90
N SER A 212 -12.46 -17.10 2.87
CA SER A 212 -13.82 -16.54 2.71
C SER A 212 -14.18 -15.83 4.01
N ALA A 213 -14.81 -14.67 3.91
CA ALA A 213 -15.37 -14.01 5.07
C ALA A 213 -16.23 -15.02 5.87
N HIS A 214 -16.05 -15.02 7.21
CA HIS A 214 -16.86 -15.88 8.08
C HIS A 214 -18.36 -15.64 7.80
N PRO A 215 -19.21 -16.68 7.76
CA PRO A 215 -20.64 -16.52 7.48
C PRO A 215 -21.37 -15.55 8.44
N GLU A 216 -20.81 -15.35 9.62
CA GLU A 216 -21.29 -14.43 10.64
C GLU A 216 -20.56 -13.07 10.62
N ALA A 217 -19.61 -12.85 9.70
CA ALA A 217 -18.99 -11.56 9.54
C ALA A 217 -20.07 -10.54 9.19
N VAL A 218 -20.40 -9.68 10.14
CA VAL A 218 -21.36 -8.61 9.95
C VAL A 218 -20.77 -7.67 8.90
N PRO A 219 -21.47 -7.43 7.76
CA PRO A 219 -21.02 -6.44 6.79
C PRO A 219 -20.74 -5.13 7.52
N VAL A 220 -19.61 -4.48 7.21
CA VAL A 220 -19.34 -3.15 7.72
C VAL A 220 -20.62 -2.33 7.61
N ALA A 221 -21.15 -1.88 8.73
CA ALA A 221 -22.40 -1.11 8.78
C ALA A 221 -22.17 0.23 8.05
N PHE A 222 -22.30 0.20 6.73
CA PHE A 222 -22.61 1.43 6.01
C PHE A 222 -24.06 1.75 6.36
N PRO A 223 -24.32 2.87 7.04
CA PRO A 223 -25.69 3.26 7.31
C PRO A 223 -26.40 3.33 5.96
N ASP A 224 -27.49 2.59 5.81
CA ASP A 224 -28.41 2.81 4.71
C ASP A 224 -28.73 4.31 4.67
N LYS A 225 -28.76 4.91 3.48
CA LYS A 225 -29.01 6.36 3.33
C LYS A 225 -30.31 6.84 3.99
N LYS A 226 -31.16 5.93 4.45
CA LYS A 226 -32.41 6.17 5.19
C LYS A 226 -32.32 6.06 6.71
N GLY A 227 -31.16 5.67 7.25
CA GLY A 227 -31.01 5.33 8.67
C GLY A 227 -29.87 6.04 9.38
N LEU A 228 -29.49 7.24 8.98
CA LEU A 228 -28.57 8.09 9.74
C LEU A 228 -29.27 8.69 10.96
N GLY A 229 -29.88 7.85 11.76
CA GLY A 229 -30.26 8.18 13.11
C GLY A 229 -29.19 7.61 14.03
N ASP A 230 -28.44 8.48 14.70
CA ASP A 230 -27.54 8.12 15.80
C ASP A 230 -28.39 7.48 16.93
N ALA A 231 -28.60 6.18 16.83
CA ALA A 231 -29.32 5.43 17.85
C ALA A 231 -28.42 5.02 19.03
N GLY A 232 -27.12 5.41 19.01
CA GLY A 232 -26.13 4.97 19.97
C GLY A 232 -25.87 5.93 21.14
N HIS A 233 -26.33 7.18 21.11
CA HIS A 233 -26.06 8.19 22.13
C HIS A 233 -27.33 8.96 22.56
N ARG A 234 -28.32 8.23 23.06
CA ARG A 234 -29.38 8.83 23.88
C ARG A 234 -29.39 8.14 25.24
N ASN A 235 -28.66 8.69 26.17
CA ASN A 235 -28.92 8.69 27.58
C ASN A 235 -29.04 10.15 28.02
#